data_c69e08a140e5717ee9798be168b9b384
#
_entry.id   c69e08a140e5717ee9798be168b9b384
#
_cell.length_a   1.000
_cell.length_b   1.000
_cell.length_c   1.000
_cell.angle_alpha   90.00
_cell.angle_beta   90.00
_cell.angle_gamma   90.00
#
_symmetry.space_group_name_H-M   'P 1'
#
loop_
_entity.id
_entity.type
_entity.pdbx_description
1 polymer ?
#
loop_
_entity_poly.entity_id
_entity_poly.type
_entity_poly.pdbx_seq_one_letter_code
_entity_poly.pdbx_strand_id
1 'polypeptide(L)'
;MKRFFFPILFLFVTCNSEPENVDVLITGGIIHDGTGNKGYLGNVAVKNDTIFYVGKNQNFIAKDTIEASNKIISPGFVNMLSWGYYTLMQDGRSLSDLKQGVTLEVFGEGTSPGPRGSIENNNFVGFGEAMEDLEI
;
A
#
# COMPACT_ATOMS: atom_id res chain seq x y z
N MET A 1 -55.42 -26.27 36.86
CA MET A 1 -54.66 -25.34 35.97
C MET A 1 -53.36 -25.99 35.57
N LYS A 2 -53.26 -26.57 34.33
CA LYS A 2 -52.01 -27.17 33.84
C LYS A 2 -51.16 -26.08 33.19
N ARG A 3 -49.97 -25.80 33.78
CA ARG A 3 -48.96 -24.89 33.24
C ARG A 3 -48.22 -25.62 32.12
N PHE A 4 -48.40 -25.16 30.88
CA PHE A 4 -47.64 -25.60 29.72
C PHE A 4 -46.29 -24.88 29.73
N PHE A 5 -45.21 -25.63 29.96
CA PHE A 5 -43.85 -25.11 29.89
C PHE A 5 -43.37 -25.28 28.42
N PHE A 6 -43.29 -24.19 27.67
CA PHE A 6 -42.80 -24.23 26.27
C PHE A 6 -41.28 -24.04 26.29
N PRO A 7 -40.47 -25.01 25.95
CA PRO A 7 -39.02 -24.83 25.89
C PRO A 7 -38.67 -23.96 24.68
N ILE A 8 -38.11 -22.74 24.93
CA ILE A 8 -37.55 -21.91 23.89
C ILE A 8 -36.22 -22.50 23.45
N LEU A 9 -36.21 -23.11 22.27
CA LEU A 9 -35.01 -23.63 21.61
C LEU A 9 -34.22 -22.45 21.00
N PHE A 10 -33.12 -22.04 21.66
CA PHE A 10 -32.19 -21.04 21.15
C PHE A 10 -31.33 -21.67 20.07
N LEU A 11 -31.65 -21.39 18.79
CA LEU A 11 -30.80 -21.74 17.65
C LEU A 11 -29.62 -20.77 17.62
N PHE A 12 -28.44 -21.19 18.06
CA PHE A 12 -27.20 -20.48 17.83
C PHE A 12 -26.81 -20.62 16.35
N VAL A 13 -27.07 -19.59 15.55
CA VAL A 13 -26.53 -19.49 14.20
C VAL A 13 -25.05 -19.06 14.34
N THR A 14 -24.14 -20.02 14.27
CA THR A 14 -22.72 -19.72 14.12
C THR A 14 -22.48 -19.25 12.69
N CYS A 15 -22.28 -17.95 12.51
CA CYS A 15 -21.85 -17.37 11.24
C CYS A 15 -20.36 -17.69 11.05
N ASN A 16 -20.05 -18.80 10.39
CA ASN A 16 -18.70 -19.07 9.90
C ASN A 16 -18.57 -18.29 8.58
N SER A 17 -17.81 -17.19 8.59
CA SER A 17 -17.38 -16.54 7.36
C SER A 17 -16.34 -17.43 6.67
N GLU A 18 -16.57 -17.75 5.40
CA GLU A 18 -15.56 -18.42 4.59
C GLU A 18 -14.30 -17.56 4.48
N PRO A 19 -13.11 -18.17 4.40
CA PRO A 19 -11.87 -17.42 4.21
C PRO A 19 -11.86 -16.69 2.87
N GLU A 20 -11.44 -15.43 2.88
CA GLU A 20 -11.35 -14.61 1.66
C GLU A 20 -10.02 -14.87 0.94
N ASN A 21 -10.06 -15.01 -0.38
CA ASN A 21 -8.88 -15.19 -1.20
C ASN A 21 -8.21 -13.83 -1.47
N VAL A 22 -6.90 -13.74 -1.21
CA VAL A 22 -6.08 -12.55 -1.40
C VAL A 22 -4.77 -12.91 -2.13
N ASP A 23 -4.11 -11.92 -2.70
CA ASP A 23 -2.87 -12.16 -3.42
C ASP A 23 -1.68 -12.22 -2.45
N VAL A 24 -1.57 -11.23 -1.57
CA VAL A 24 -0.49 -11.16 -0.57
C VAL A 24 -1.09 -10.96 0.82
N LEU A 25 -0.59 -11.71 1.79
CA LEU A 25 -0.90 -11.54 3.21
C LEU A 25 0.38 -11.27 3.98
N ILE A 26 0.48 -10.08 4.59
CA ILE A 26 1.58 -9.71 5.49
C ILE A 26 1.10 -9.96 6.91
N THR A 27 1.80 -10.83 7.66
CA THR A 27 1.35 -11.31 8.95
C THR A 27 2.26 -10.95 10.10
N GLY A 28 1.67 -10.69 11.28
CA GLY A 28 2.40 -10.67 12.56
C GLY A 28 3.26 -9.43 12.79
N GLY A 29 3.10 -8.37 12.01
CA GLY A 29 3.87 -7.15 12.17
C GLY A 29 3.17 -6.10 13.05
N ILE A 30 3.93 -5.10 13.48
CA ILE A 30 3.40 -3.93 14.18
C ILE A 30 3.00 -2.90 13.14
N ILE A 31 1.69 -2.66 12.99
CA ILE A 31 1.14 -1.73 12.01
C ILE A 31 1.23 -0.30 12.51
N HIS A 32 1.89 0.56 11.73
CA HIS A 32 1.86 2.02 11.86
C HIS A 32 1.19 2.58 10.61
N ASP A 33 -0.07 2.94 10.71
CA ASP A 33 -0.93 3.29 9.57
C ASP A 33 -0.83 4.75 9.12
N GLY A 34 0.06 5.52 9.71
CA GLY A 34 0.26 6.95 9.39
C GLY A 34 -0.71 7.90 10.09
N THR A 35 -1.65 7.43 10.89
CA THR A 35 -2.61 8.28 11.62
C THR A 35 -2.01 9.01 12.83
N GLY A 36 -0.77 8.68 13.22
CA GLY A 36 -0.12 9.19 14.43
C GLY A 36 -0.49 8.44 15.70
N ASN A 37 -1.34 7.44 15.62
CA ASN A 37 -1.69 6.58 16.75
C ASN A 37 -0.57 5.59 17.07
N LYS A 38 -0.64 5.00 18.26
CA LYS A 38 0.28 3.92 18.65
C LYS A 38 0.09 2.72 17.73
N GLY A 39 1.21 2.17 17.24
CA GLY A 39 1.21 0.95 16.45
C GLY A 39 0.59 -0.23 17.19
N TYR A 40 -0.01 -1.14 16.44
CA TYR A 40 -0.68 -2.34 16.95
C TYR A 40 -0.31 -3.58 16.14
N LEU A 41 -0.31 -4.74 16.79
CA LEU A 41 -0.06 -6.02 16.13
C LEU A 41 -1.20 -6.35 15.19
N GLY A 42 -0.88 -6.69 13.94
CA GLY A 42 -1.90 -6.99 12.94
C GLY A 42 -1.35 -7.56 11.64
N ASN A 43 -2.26 -7.68 10.68
CA ASN A 43 -1.99 -8.22 9.35
C ASN A 43 -2.50 -7.25 8.29
N VAL A 44 -1.88 -7.31 7.13
CA VAL A 44 -2.31 -6.56 5.94
C VAL A 44 -2.56 -7.55 4.81
N ALA A 45 -3.74 -7.51 4.21
CA ALA A 45 -4.07 -8.31 3.05
C ALA A 45 -4.19 -7.41 1.82
N VAL A 46 -3.54 -7.83 0.72
CA VAL A 46 -3.57 -7.15 -0.57
C VAL A 46 -4.28 -8.04 -1.58
N LYS A 47 -5.20 -7.45 -2.33
CA LYS A 47 -5.94 -8.11 -3.39
C LYS A 47 -5.94 -7.22 -4.63
N ASN A 48 -5.42 -7.71 -5.73
CA ASN A 48 -5.07 -6.90 -6.89
C ASN A 48 -4.15 -5.73 -6.45
N ASP A 49 -4.40 -4.52 -6.88
CA ASP A 49 -3.61 -3.33 -6.54
C ASP A 49 -4.15 -2.56 -5.32
N THR A 50 -4.91 -3.25 -4.46
CA THR A 50 -5.61 -2.60 -3.35
C THR A 50 -5.24 -3.24 -2.02
N ILE A 51 -5.03 -2.42 -1.00
CA ILE A 51 -4.99 -2.87 0.39
C ILE A 51 -6.42 -3.26 0.77
N PHE A 52 -6.69 -4.56 0.75
CA PHE A 52 -8.03 -5.12 0.97
C PHE A 52 -8.42 -5.10 2.45
N TYR A 53 -7.45 -5.35 3.32
CA TYR A 53 -7.69 -5.42 4.76
C TYR A 53 -6.47 -4.97 5.57
N VAL A 54 -6.72 -4.30 6.68
CA VAL A 54 -5.73 -3.97 7.71
C VAL A 54 -6.35 -4.24 9.07
N GLY A 55 -5.75 -5.11 9.88
CA GLY A 55 -6.29 -5.45 11.19
C GLY A 55 -5.76 -6.75 11.76
N LYS A 56 -6.51 -7.35 12.70
CA LYS A 56 -6.10 -8.55 13.42
C LYS A 56 -6.64 -9.86 12.84
N ASN A 57 -7.54 -9.79 11.86
CA ASN A 57 -8.12 -10.97 11.25
C ASN A 57 -7.07 -11.77 10.48
N GLN A 58 -7.15 -13.11 10.55
CA GLN A 58 -6.26 -14.04 9.83
C GLN A 58 -7.03 -15.01 8.93
N ASN A 59 -8.33 -14.77 8.71
CA ASN A 59 -9.17 -15.66 7.93
C ASN A 59 -9.04 -15.38 6.42
N PHE A 60 -7.79 -15.48 5.91
CA PHE A 60 -7.46 -15.29 4.50
C PHE A 60 -6.75 -16.50 3.94
N ILE A 61 -6.98 -16.79 2.65
CA ILE A 61 -6.19 -17.72 1.83
C ILE A 61 -5.36 -16.84 0.88
N ALA A 62 -4.05 -16.78 1.07
CA ALA A 62 -3.16 -15.95 0.28
C ALA A 62 -2.38 -16.80 -0.74
N LYS A 63 -2.08 -16.19 -1.91
CA LYS A 63 -1.13 -16.78 -2.87
C LYS A 63 0.28 -16.71 -2.30
N ASP A 64 0.65 -15.54 -1.73
CA ASP A 64 1.93 -15.28 -1.09
C ASP A 64 1.74 -14.78 0.33
N THR A 65 2.58 -15.26 1.26
CA THR A 65 2.57 -14.80 2.66
C THR A 65 3.93 -14.26 3.04
N ILE A 66 3.93 -13.04 3.61
CA ILE A 66 5.13 -12.38 4.13
C ILE A 66 5.07 -12.36 5.65
N GLU A 67 5.98 -13.07 6.30
CA GLU A 67 6.11 -13.06 7.75
C GLU A 67 6.81 -11.77 8.21
N ALA A 68 6.12 -10.96 8.99
CA ALA A 68 6.57 -9.68 9.50
C ALA A 68 6.75 -9.65 11.03
N SER A 69 6.86 -10.81 11.67
CA SER A 69 7.12 -10.88 13.12
C SER A 69 8.35 -10.06 13.49
N ASN A 70 8.21 -9.23 14.53
CA ASN A 70 9.23 -8.28 14.99
C ASN A 70 9.60 -7.19 13.98
N LYS A 71 8.77 -6.96 12.97
CA LYS A 71 8.94 -5.88 11.99
C LYS A 71 7.80 -4.88 12.10
N ILE A 72 8.04 -3.69 11.54
CA ILE A 72 7.03 -2.66 11.37
C ILE A 72 6.42 -2.81 9.97
N ILE A 73 5.11 -2.69 9.89
CA ILE A 73 4.37 -2.55 8.64
C ILE A 73 3.87 -1.12 8.58
N SER A 74 4.24 -0.39 7.54
CA SER A 74 3.80 0.99 7.32
C SER A 74 3.45 1.20 5.84
N PRO A 75 2.65 2.23 5.51
CA PRO A 75 2.59 2.74 4.15
C PRO A 75 3.98 3.13 3.65
N GLY A 76 4.17 3.15 2.34
CA GLY A 76 5.38 3.67 1.72
C GLY A 76 5.59 5.14 2.07
N PHE A 77 6.86 5.56 2.16
CA PHE A 77 7.21 6.93 2.48
C PHE A 77 7.10 7.83 1.25
N VAL A 78 6.73 9.09 1.49
CA VAL A 78 6.72 10.14 0.49
C VAL A 78 7.94 11.03 0.69
N ASN A 79 8.84 11.09 -0.29
CA ASN A 79 9.93 12.05 -0.31
C ASN A 79 9.44 13.35 -0.94
N MET A 80 9.09 14.31 -0.11
CA MET A 80 8.52 15.60 -0.53
C MET A 80 9.57 16.57 -1.11
N LEU A 81 10.85 16.23 -1.04
CA LEU A 81 11.96 17.08 -1.46
C LEU A 81 13.03 16.20 -2.12
N SER A 82 12.69 15.61 -3.27
CA SER A 82 13.63 14.76 -3.98
C SER A 82 14.46 15.54 -4.99
N TRP A 83 15.76 15.29 -4.95
CA TRP A 83 16.73 15.75 -5.94
C TRP A 83 17.09 14.64 -6.94
N GLY A 84 16.42 13.50 -6.85
CA GLY A 84 16.70 12.30 -7.62
C GLY A 84 16.30 12.36 -9.09
N TYR A 85 15.75 13.46 -9.60
CA TYR A 85 15.23 13.55 -10.96
C TYR A 85 16.22 13.07 -12.03
N TYR A 86 17.45 13.60 -12.01
CA TYR A 86 18.45 13.25 -13.03
C TYR A 86 18.93 11.80 -12.91
N THR A 87 19.03 11.28 -11.70
CA THR A 87 19.42 9.89 -11.47
C THR A 87 18.31 8.92 -11.85
N LEU A 88 17.05 9.29 -11.63
CA LEU A 88 15.88 8.54 -12.07
C LEU A 88 15.81 8.44 -13.59
N MET A 89 16.18 9.51 -14.30
CA MET A 89 16.28 9.50 -15.78
C MET A 89 17.41 8.62 -16.30
N GLN A 90 18.41 8.33 -15.49
CA GLN A 90 19.51 7.42 -15.85
C GLN A 90 19.20 5.96 -15.47
N ASP A 91 18.53 5.77 -14.34
CA ASP A 91 18.13 4.46 -13.83
C ASP A 91 16.75 4.55 -13.18
N GLY A 92 15.71 4.26 -13.96
CA GLY A 92 14.31 4.31 -13.54
C GLY A 92 13.94 3.38 -12.39
N ARG A 93 14.81 2.45 -12.01
CA ARG A 93 14.55 1.52 -10.91
C ARG A 93 14.52 2.17 -9.53
N SER A 94 15.13 3.36 -9.38
CA SER A 94 15.22 4.12 -8.10
C SER A 94 15.52 3.24 -6.87
N LEU A 95 16.48 2.31 -7.02
CA LEU A 95 16.72 1.26 -6.02
C LEU A 95 17.12 1.80 -4.64
N SER A 96 17.77 2.96 -4.58
CA SER A 96 18.13 3.61 -3.32
C SER A 96 16.90 3.97 -2.51
N ASP A 97 15.91 4.54 -3.16
CA ASP A 97 14.68 5.01 -2.55
C ASP A 97 13.75 3.85 -2.20
N LEU A 98 13.57 2.92 -3.12
CA LEU A 98 12.80 1.69 -2.87
C LEU A 98 13.33 0.90 -1.67
N LYS A 99 14.66 0.76 -1.55
CA LYS A 99 15.26 0.04 -0.41
C LYS A 99 15.10 0.76 0.93
N GLN A 100 14.80 2.05 0.91
CA GLN A 100 14.46 2.85 2.08
C GLN A 100 12.95 2.95 2.32
N GLY A 101 12.14 2.31 1.45
CA GLY A 101 10.68 2.30 1.56
C GLY A 101 10.01 3.56 1.01
N VAL A 102 10.72 4.37 0.22
CA VAL A 102 10.13 5.51 -0.50
C VAL A 102 9.37 4.96 -1.70
N THR A 103 8.10 5.35 -1.84
CA THR A 103 7.21 4.90 -2.91
C THR A 103 6.64 6.05 -3.74
N LEU A 104 6.89 7.28 -3.31
CA LEU A 104 6.52 8.50 -4.03
C LEU A 104 7.59 9.56 -3.83
N GLU A 105 7.99 10.18 -4.93
CA GLU A 105 8.93 11.30 -4.91
C GLU A 105 8.30 12.55 -5.50
N VAL A 106 8.53 13.69 -4.86
CA VAL A 106 8.11 15.00 -5.34
C VAL A 106 9.34 15.79 -5.77
N PHE A 107 9.39 16.10 -7.05
CA PHE A 107 10.47 16.90 -7.66
C PHE A 107 10.06 18.36 -7.86
N GLY A 108 11.04 19.22 -8.12
CA GLY A 108 10.82 20.59 -8.59
C GLY A 108 11.29 21.67 -7.65
N GLU A 109 11.78 21.33 -6.46
CA GLU A 109 12.46 22.30 -5.62
C GLU A 109 13.84 22.63 -6.19
N GLY A 110 14.10 23.88 -6.44
CA GLY A 110 15.36 24.39 -7.02
C GLY A 110 15.47 24.24 -8.53
N THR A 111 15.02 23.15 -9.14
CA THR A 111 15.06 22.93 -10.60
C THR A 111 13.83 22.18 -11.04
N SER A 112 12.92 22.84 -11.75
CA SER A 112 11.74 22.19 -12.32
C SER A 112 12.13 21.29 -13.50
N PRO A 113 11.69 20.02 -13.51
CA PRO A 113 11.89 19.12 -14.64
C PRO A 113 11.02 19.45 -15.87
N GLY A 114 10.03 20.30 -15.75
CA GLY A 114 9.14 20.60 -16.86
C GLY A 114 8.41 21.92 -16.75
N PRO A 115 7.72 22.34 -17.82
CA PRO A 115 7.75 21.78 -19.18
C PRO A 115 9.08 22.04 -19.88
N ARG A 116 9.50 21.10 -20.74
CA ARG A 116 10.69 21.25 -21.59
C ARG A 116 10.26 21.68 -22.99
N GLY A 117 11.05 22.52 -23.63
CA GLY A 117 10.77 22.93 -24.98
C GLY A 117 11.37 24.29 -25.30
N SER A 118 11.08 24.80 -26.49
CA SER A 118 11.55 26.07 -26.97
C SER A 118 10.38 27.04 -27.15
N ILE A 119 10.51 28.26 -26.62
CA ILE A 119 9.55 29.33 -26.85
C ILE A 119 9.46 29.67 -28.35
N GLU A 120 10.58 29.54 -29.07
CA GLU A 120 10.63 29.82 -30.52
C GLU A 120 9.74 28.87 -31.34
N ASN A 121 9.63 27.62 -30.93
CA ASN A 121 8.88 26.60 -31.67
C ASN A 121 7.51 26.28 -31.06
N ASN A 122 7.14 26.92 -29.94
CA ASN A 122 5.94 26.65 -29.17
C ASN A 122 5.73 25.14 -28.89
N ASN A 123 6.85 24.40 -28.76
CA ASN A 123 6.86 22.96 -28.54
C ASN A 123 7.31 22.69 -27.10
N PHE A 124 6.34 22.54 -26.20
CA PHE A 124 6.57 22.20 -24.80
C PHE A 124 6.15 20.76 -24.55
N VAL A 125 7.11 19.96 -24.14
CA VAL A 125 6.88 18.57 -23.72
C VAL A 125 6.74 18.54 -22.21
N GLY A 126 5.65 18.00 -21.73
CA GLY A 126 5.45 17.78 -20.30
C GLY A 126 6.42 16.74 -19.74
N PHE A 127 6.68 16.80 -18.44
CA PHE A 127 7.56 15.82 -17.78
C PHE A 127 7.04 14.38 -17.95
N GLY A 128 5.72 14.16 -17.84
CA GLY A 128 5.11 12.85 -18.03
C GLY A 128 5.38 12.26 -19.41
N GLU A 129 5.23 13.07 -20.46
CA GLU A 129 5.51 12.67 -21.83
C GLU A 129 7.01 12.36 -22.04
N ALA A 130 7.90 13.13 -21.41
CA ALA A 130 9.33 12.83 -21.45
C ALA A 130 9.71 11.56 -20.67
N MET A 131 8.90 11.13 -19.73
CA MET A 131 9.08 9.87 -18.96
C MET A 131 8.55 8.64 -19.71
N GLU A 132 7.55 8.81 -20.60
CA GLU A 132 7.01 7.72 -21.42
C GLU A 132 8.05 7.16 -22.42
N ASP A 133 9.01 8.01 -22.81
CA ASP A 133 10.12 7.60 -23.69
C ASP A 133 11.22 6.81 -22.95
N LEU A 134 11.15 6.75 -21.61
CA LEU A 134 12.03 5.90 -20.83
C LEU A 134 11.42 4.51 -20.74
N GLU A 135 11.97 3.56 -21.45
CA GLU A 135 11.68 2.14 -21.26
C GLU A 135 12.12 1.72 -19.85
N ILE A 136 11.18 1.78 -18.90
CA ILE A 136 11.37 1.36 -17.49
C ILE A 136 10.69 0.01 -17.28
#